data_078da9e33135afed5e2f3f225689b655
#
_entry.id   078da9e33135afed5e2f3f225689b655
#
_cell.length_a   1.000
_cell.length_b   1.000
_cell.length_c   1.000
_cell.angle_alpha   90.00
_cell.angle_beta   90.00
_cell.angle_gamma   90.00
#
_symmetry.space_group_name_H-M   'P 1'
#
loop_
_entity.id
_entity.type
_entity.pdbx_description
1 polymer ?
#
loop_
_entity_poly.entity_id
_entity_poly.type
_entity_poly.pdbx_seq_one_letter_code
_entity_poly.pdbx_strand_id
1 'polypeptide(L)'
;MPAPFAIDSVVSSLPQAYDRLRIDGAFLYTADPARPVIADGSLLVEGSTVTAAGTRAEVDAFQAGLPAATGRTRHIDATHSMILPGLVNNHWHESGALMALGTATEDPDDSDTTSGGMADGADMSAASGHFLKLIDLIDALPPELAYLFALRSYAVQLRSGTTCVADFGSANRSGELAQAVLATGIRGVVTHYALDGACPENEAGFVRTQDTDKMLTDIESMLSRYKDHESGRLRAMPTALWQMNASDELLVGVEALAKRFDTPWGTHLAGFGNESKGTLRYFGVRAIERLHRLGLLSDRLISVHTAYADADEFDWLVQSGTHLSYSPQKYGASGEAPIISTGLILKLLKGGAPVTFSSDGDVRPMGHMPEAMRMGWLQCNESGGDRSILTPMKTLAMGTRLPARSLGWASDIGMLAPGMKADFFTVRIDDWRYDAMRRPLDTFLIMGGSSDVDMVGVDGRILVENRALTFIDEAAMSRAFVEGVRGLAAHLGM
;
A
#
# COMPACT_ATOMS: atom_id res chain seq x y z
N MET A 1 26.31 19.30 5.39
CA MET A 1 25.68 18.16 4.71
C MET A 1 26.63 17.68 3.61
N PRO A 2 26.74 16.36 3.32
CA PRO A 2 27.50 15.89 2.18
C PRO A 2 26.92 16.48 0.89
N ALA A 3 27.74 16.54 -0.17
CA ALA A 3 27.37 17.07 -1.47
C ALA A 3 26.06 16.45 -1.99
N PRO A 4 25.24 17.19 -2.75
CA PRO A 4 23.97 16.67 -3.26
C PRO A 4 24.21 15.35 -4.00
N PHE A 5 23.47 14.32 -3.60
CA PHE A 5 23.50 13.03 -4.30
C PHE A 5 23.14 13.29 -5.77
N ALA A 6 23.94 12.76 -6.69
CA ALA A 6 23.65 12.86 -8.11
C ALA A 6 22.50 11.88 -8.47
N ILE A 7 21.29 12.15 -7.96
CA ILE A 7 20.10 11.30 -8.19
C ILE A 7 19.86 11.16 -9.70
N ASP A 8 20.12 12.20 -10.48
CA ASP A 8 19.99 12.17 -11.95
C ASP A 8 20.89 11.12 -12.62
N SER A 9 21.95 10.67 -11.95
CA SER A 9 22.81 9.59 -12.45
C SER A 9 22.29 8.19 -12.13
N VAL A 10 21.29 8.07 -11.26
CA VAL A 10 20.73 6.79 -10.79
C VAL A 10 19.48 6.41 -11.57
N VAL A 11 18.72 7.39 -12.04
CA VAL A 11 17.43 7.19 -12.72
C VAL A 11 17.54 7.68 -14.16
N SER A 12 17.30 6.79 -15.11
CA SER A 12 17.11 7.12 -16.52
C SER A 12 15.66 7.44 -16.83
N SER A 13 15.35 7.92 -18.03
CA SER A 13 13.96 8.11 -18.45
C SER A 13 13.18 6.81 -18.44
N LEU A 14 11.92 6.89 -18.03
CA LEU A 14 10.99 5.75 -18.05
C LEU A 14 10.89 5.16 -19.47
N PRO A 15 10.79 3.82 -19.60
CA PRO A 15 10.52 3.19 -20.86
C PRO A 15 9.19 3.69 -21.43
N GLN A 16 9.15 3.82 -22.75
CA GLN A 16 7.91 4.18 -23.44
C GLN A 16 6.92 2.99 -23.43
N ALA A 17 5.63 3.29 -23.33
CA ALA A 17 4.59 2.30 -23.55
C ALA A 17 4.68 1.71 -24.97
N TYR A 18 4.18 0.50 -25.14
CA TYR A 18 4.03 -0.11 -26.45
C TYR A 18 2.70 0.31 -27.08
N ASP A 19 2.69 0.57 -28.38
CA ASP A 19 1.42 0.73 -29.10
C ASP A 19 0.63 -0.56 -29.06
N ARG A 20 1.35 -1.71 -29.16
CA ARG A 20 0.76 -3.04 -28.94
C ARG A 20 1.75 -3.94 -28.22
N LEU A 21 1.34 -4.47 -27.07
CA LEU A 21 2.07 -5.45 -26.30
C LEU A 21 1.21 -6.71 -26.17
N ARG A 22 1.79 -7.85 -26.51
CA ARG A 22 1.17 -9.16 -26.27
C ARG A 22 2.04 -9.99 -25.34
N ILE A 23 1.41 -10.69 -24.38
CA ILE A 23 2.10 -11.58 -23.44
C ILE A 23 1.34 -12.91 -23.42
N ASP A 24 2.02 -13.99 -23.79
CA ASP A 24 1.49 -15.35 -23.78
C ASP A 24 2.04 -16.11 -22.58
N GLY A 25 1.19 -16.43 -21.59
CA GLY A 25 1.54 -17.14 -20.37
C GLY A 25 1.02 -18.58 -20.33
N ALA A 26 1.56 -19.39 -19.42
CA ALA A 26 0.97 -20.68 -19.10
C ALA A 26 -0.39 -20.53 -18.40
N PHE A 27 -0.49 -19.52 -17.57
CA PHE A 27 -1.72 -19.14 -16.87
C PHE A 27 -1.88 -17.63 -16.87
N LEU A 28 -3.12 -17.17 -17.03
CA LEU A 28 -3.52 -15.80 -16.81
C LEU A 28 -4.53 -15.78 -15.65
N TYR A 29 -4.13 -15.22 -14.51
CA TYR A 29 -5.00 -14.92 -13.38
C TYR A 29 -5.54 -13.51 -13.56
N THR A 30 -6.82 -13.37 -13.78
CA THR A 30 -7.41 -12.07 -14.13
C THR A 30 -7.86 -11.26 -12.93
N ALA A 31 -8.10 -11.92 -11.79
CA ALA A 31 -8.87 -11.41 -10.64
C ALA A 31 -10.31 -10.95 -10.98
N ASP A 32 -10.76 -11.13 -12.23
CA ASP A 32 -12.16 -10.94 -12.62
C ASP A 32 -12.99 -12.14 -12.13
N PRO A 33 -14.04 -11.93 -11.30
CA PRO A 33 -14.90 -13.02 -10.83
C PRO A 33 -15.57 -13.83 -11.94
N ALA A 34 -15.82 -13.22 -13.10
CA ALA A 34 -16.46 -13.87 -14.23
C ALA A 34 -15.54 -14.90 -14.92
N ARG A 35 -14.23 -14.67 -14.93
CA ARG A 35 -13.27 -15.54 -15.59
C ARG A 35 -11.91 -15.51 -14.86
N PRO A 36 -11.85 -16.00 -13.62
CA PRO A 36 -10.73 -15.72 -12.72
C PRO A 36 -9.39 -16.33 -13.11
N VAL A 37 -9.37 -17.44 -13.86
CA VAL A 37 -8.15 -18.15 -14.31
C VAL A 37 -8.33 -18.65 -15.73
N ILE A 38 -7.34 -18.46 -16.57
CA ILE A 38 -7.28 -18.91 -17.96
C ILE A 38 -5.97 -19.67 -18.15
N ALA A 39 -6.07 -20.97 -18.41
CA ALA A 39 -4.92 -21.77 -18.84
C ALA A 39 -4.56 -21.43 -20.29
N ASP A 40 -3.27 -21.54 -20.66
CA ASP A 40 -2.76 -21.09 -21.94
C ASP A 40 -3.22 -19.66 -22.26
N GLY A 41 -3.05 -18.80 -21.25
CA GLY A 41 -3.63 -17.46 -21.22
C GLY A 41 -2.77 -16.45 -21.98
N SER A 42 -3.44 -15.51 -22.63
CA SER A 42 -2.81 -14.40 -23.35
C SER A 42 -3.44 -13.08 -22.96
N LEU A 43 -2.59 -12.07 -22.85
CA LEU A 43 -2.96 -10.69 -22.56
C LEU A 43 -2.54 -9.81 -23.74
N LEU A 44 -3.47 -9.07 -24.33
CA LEU A 44 -3.21 -8.06 -25.36
C LEU A 44 -3.47 -6.67 -24.83
N VAL A 45 -2.51 -5.79 -25.00
CA VAL A 45 -2.52 -4.40 -24.55
C VAL A 45 -2.30 -3.46 -25.72
N GLU A 46 -3.10 -2.42 -25.84
CA GLU A 46 -2.87 -1.31 -26.77
C GLU A 46 -2.68 -0.01 -25.95
N GLY A 47 -1.51 0.60 -26.11
CA GLY A 47 -1.09 1.73 -25.30
C GLY A 47 -1.06 1.37 -23.82
N SER A 48 -1.96 1.94 -23.02
CA SER A 48 -2.06 1.69 -21.58
C SER A 48 -3.19 0.73 -21.18
N THR A 49 -3.95 0.20 -22.14
CA THR A 49 -5.22 -0.48 -21.88
C THR A 49 -5.18 -1.93 -22.33
N VAL A 50 -5.69 -2.82 -21.51
CA VAL A 50 -5.96 -4.22 -21.88
C VAL A 50 -7.09 -4.23 -22.90
N THR A 51 -6.84 -4.75 -24.09
CA THR A 51 -7.84 -4.88 -25.16
C THR A 51 -8.41 -6.29 -25.27
N ALA A 52 -7.61 -7.30 -24.93
CA ALA A 52 -8.09 -8.67 -24.80
C ALA A 52 -7.35 -9.42 -23.68
N ALA A 53 -8.09 -10.30 -23.00
CA ALA A 53 -7.59 -11.26 -22.02
C ALA A 53 -8.36 -12.58 -22.23
N GLY A 54 -7.66 -13.63 -22.65
CA GLY A 54 -8.30 -14.86 -23.04
C GLY A 54 -7.31 -16.01 -23.18
N THR A 55 -7.76 -17.13 -23.72
CA THR A 55 -6.83 -18.15 -24.22
C THR A 55 -6.03 -17.59 -25.39
N ARG A 56 -4.88 -18.18 -25.68
CA ARG A 56 -4.05 -17.77 -26.80
C ARG A 56 -4.84 -17.75 -28.11
N ALA A 57 -5.66 -18.80 -28.34
CA ALA A 57 -6.50 -18.91 -29.56
C ALA A 57 -7.56 -17.78 -29.65
N GLU A 58 -8.18 -17.40 -28.51
CA GLU A 58 -9.14 -16.28 -28.48
C GLU A 58 -8.46 -14.94 -28.78
N VAL A 59 -7.26 -14.72 -28.21
CA VAL A 59 -6.48 -13.51 -28.46
C VAL A 59 -5.93 -13.47 -29.88
N ASP A 60 -5.53 -14.61 -30.46
CA ASP A 60 -5.15 -14.72 -31.87
C ASP A 60 -6.30 -14.28 -32.79
N ALA A 61 -7.50 -14.82 -32.54
CA ALA A 61 -8.67 -14.49 -33.35
C ALA A 61 -9.06 -12.99 -33.19
N PHE A 62 -8.97 -12.44 -31.98
CA PHE A 62 -9.23 -11.03 -31.73
C PHE A 62 -8.19 -10.15 -32.44
N GLN A 63 -6.91 -10.45 -32.28
CA GLN A 63 -5.80 -9.66 -32.85
C GLN A 63 -5.82 -9.68 -34.38
N ALA A 64 -6.24 -10.81 -35.02
CA ALA A 64 -6.37 -10.89 -36.45
C ALA A 64 -7.40 -9.92 -37.06
N GLY A 65 -8.38 -9.49 -36.28
CA GLY A 65 -9.37 -8.46 -36.63
C GLY A 65 -8.92 -7.02 -36.42
N LEU A 66 -7.76 -6.81 -35.79
CA LEU A 66 -7.27 -5.45 -35.52
C LEU A 66 -6.48 -4.88 -36.71
N PRO A 67 -6.47 -3.56 -36.89
CA PRO A 67 -5.54 -2.92 -37.84
C PRO A 67 -4.09 -3.23 -37.46
N ALA A 68 -3.19 -3.20 -38.43
CA ALA A 68 -1.77 -3.32 -38.18
C ALA A 68 -1.33 -2.20 -37.23
N ALA A 69 -0.54 -2.55 -36.20
CA ALA A 69 0.03 -1.54 -35.31
C ALA A 69 1.02 -0.65 -36.10
N THR A 70 0.96 0.64 -35.88
CA THR A 70 1.77 1.62 -36.63
C THR A 70 3.04 2.04 -35.90
N GLY A 71 3.18 1.67 -34.63
CA GLY A 71 4.29 2.07 -33.78
C GLY A 71 5.01 0.90 -33.11
N ARG A 72 5.45 1.10 -31.89
CA ARG A 72 6.27 0.15 -31.12
C ARG A 72 5.45 -1.07 -30.69
N THR A 73 5.79 -2.24 -31.18
CA THR A 73 5.12 -3.49 -30.85
C THR A 73 6.07 -4.47 -30.15
N ARG A 74 5.52 -5.29 -29.26
CA ARG A 74 6.27 -6.38 -28.63
C ARG A 74 5.36 -7.59 -28.39
N HIS A 75 5.88 -8.77 -28.70
CA HIS A 75 5.30 -10.04 -28.28
C HIS A 75 6.27 -10.71 -27.31
N ILE A 76 5.77 -11.07 -26.12
CA ILE A 76 6.54 -11.70 -25.05
C ILE A 76 6.04 -13.13 -24.91
N ASP A 77 6.95 -14.07 -25.17
CA ASP A 77 6.72 -15.47 -24.84
C ASP A 77 6.99 -15.68 -23.35
N ALA A 78 5.92 -15.76 -22.57
CA ALA A 78 5.91 -16.05 -21.14
C ALA A 78 5.24 -17.40 -20.85
N THR A 79 5.32 -18.37 -21.79
CA THR A 79 4.70 -19.70 -21.67
C THR A 79 5.22 -20.52 -20.48
N HIS A 80 6.32 -20.08 -19.86
CA HIS A 80 6.86 -20.62 -18.61
C HIS A 80 6.50 -19.77 -17.38
N SER A 81 5.48 -18.92 -17.51
CA SER A 81 5.09 -17.99 -16.42
C SER A 81 3.58 -17.95 -16.22
N MET A 82 3.16 -17.58 -15.03
CA MET A 82 1.82 -17.06 -14.81
C MET A 82 1.82 -15.54 -14.87
N ILE A 83 0.76 -14.97 -15.42
CA ILE A 83 0.49 -13.54 -15.49
C ILE A 83 -0.58 -13.20 -14.44
N LEU A 84 -0.33 -12.17 -13.65
CA LEU A 84 -1.23 -11.72 -12.58
C LEU A 84 -1.47 -10.22 -12.68
N PRO A 85 -2.63 -9.71 -12.21
CA PRO A 85 -2.84 -8.26 -12.09
C PRO A 85 -1.88 -7.68 -11.06
N GLY A 86 -1.41 -6.46 -11.32
CA GLY A 86 -0.54 -5.75 -10.41
C GLY A 86 -1.10 -5.66 -9.00
N LEU A 87 -0.24 -5.86 -8.00
CA LEU A 87 -0.63 -5.78 -6.62
C LEU A 87 -0.86 -4.32 -6.21
N VAL A 88 -1.83 -4.12 -5.34
CA VAL A 88 -2.23 -2.81 -4.84
C VAL A 88 -2.04 -2.77 -3.33
N ASN A 89 -1.20 -1.87 -2.86
CA ASN A 89 -0.90 -1.64 -1.45
C ASN A 89 -1.63 -0.39 -0.98
N ASN A 90 -2.76 -0.55 -0.32
CA ASN A 90 -3.63 0.56 0.05
C ASN A 90 -3.30 1.21 1.41
N HIS A 91 -2.25 0.75 2.07
CA HIS A 91 -1.72 1.36 3.28
C HIS A 91 -0.20 1.10 3.37
N TRP A 92 0.56 2.17 3.32
CA TRP A 92 2.00 2.13 3.38
C TRP A 92 2.55 3.46 3.92
N HIS A 93 3.71 3.39 4.57
CA HIS A 93 4.51 4.54 4.97
C HIS A 93 5.90 4.46 4.33
N GLU A 94 6.38 5.58 3.81
CA GLU A 94 7.79 5.68 3.43
C GLU A 94 8.65 5.63 4.71
N SER A 95 9.58 4.70 4.79
CA SER A 95 10.31 4.37 6.02
C SER A 95 11.78 4.79 6.01
N GLY A 96 12.28 5.43 4.96
CA GLY A 96 13.71 5.76 4.85
C GLY A 96 14.21 6.66 5.97
N ALA A 97 13.42 7.66 6.37
CA ALA A 97 13.74 8.51 7.52
C ALA A 97 13.69 7.73 8.85
N LEU A 98 12.72 6.84 9.01
CA LEU A 98 12.59 5.99 10.20
C LEU A 98 13.74 4.97 10.29
N MET A 99 14.21 4.44 9.17
CA MET A 99 15.39 3.56 9.14
C MET A 99 16.65 4.25 9.66
N ALA A 100 16.78 5.58 9.47
CA ALA A 100 17.88 6.34 10.05
C ALA A 100 17.85 6.32 11.59
N LEU A 101 16.65 6.35 12.18
CA LEU A 101 16.49 6.20 13.63
C LEU A 101 16.84 4.78 14.11
N GLY A 102 16.46 3.76 13.33
CA GLY A 102 16.73 2.35 13.65
C GLY A 102 18.20 1.94 13.55
N THR A 103 19.02 2.65 12.76
CA THR A 103 20.46 2.33 12.64
C THR A 103 21.29 2.72 13.86
N ALA A 104 20.73 3.50 14.78
CA ALA A 104 21.43 3.93 16.00
C ALA A 104 21.48 2.86 17.10
N THR A 105 20.78 1.75 16.94
CA THR A 105 20.75 0.68 17.93
C THR A 105 21.74 -0.41 17.53
N GLU A 106 22.81 -0.57 18.31
CA GLU A 106 23.82 -1.62 18.11
C GLU A 106 23.48 -2.93 18.85
N ASP A 107 22.44 -2.93 19.69
CA ASP A 107 22.06 -4.13 20.45
C ASP A 107 21.20 -5.06 19.59
N PRO A 108 21.70 -6.25 19.21
CA PRO A 108 20.95 -7.21 18.41
C PRO A 108 19.74 -7.81 19.14
N ASP A 109 19.72 -7.73 20.48
CA ASP A 109 18.60 -8.21 21.32
C ASP A 109 17.67 -7.07 21.74
N ASP A 110 17.93 -5.84 21.27
CA ASP A 110 17.08 -4.70 21.56
C ASP A 110 15.72 -4.83 20.88
N SER A 111 14.85 -5.54 21.56
CA SER A 111 13.43 -5.67 21.21
C SER A 111 12.64 -4.38 21.47
N ASP A 112 13.25 -3.34 22.08
CA ASP A 112 12.49 -2.26 22.72
C ASP A 112 12.61 -0.88 22.05
N THR A 113 13.50 -0.68 21.09
CA THR A 113 13.97 0.67 20.82
C THR A 113 13.09 1.54 19.95
N THR A 114 12.18 1.01 19.15
CA THR A 114 11.39 1.87 18.28
C THR A 114 9.95 1.42 18.08
N SER A 115 9.67 0.14 18.29
CA SER A 115 8.32 -0.40 18.26
C SER A 115 7.67 -0.53 19.64
N GLY A 116 8.41 -0.31 20.73
CA GLY A 116 7.88 -0.44 22.11
C GLY A 116 6.70 0.49 22.39
N GLY A 117 6.67 1.66 21.75
CA GLY A 117 5.52 2.56 21.80
C GLY A 117 4.31 2.12 20.97
N MET A 118 4.47 1.11 20.11
CA MET A 118 3.44 0.66 19.16
C MET A 118 3.01 -0.80 19.39
N ALA A 119 3.53 -1.48 20.42
CA ALA A 119 3.06 -2.81 20.78
C ALA A 119 1.64 -2.74 21.38
N ASP A 120 0.91 -3.86 21.37
CA ASP A 120 -0.49 -3.93 21.76
C ASP A 120 -0.78 -3.40 23.19
N GLY A 121 0.13 -3.54 24.11
CA GLY A 121 0.01 -3.03 25.48
C GLY A 121 0.46 -1.57 25.69
N ALA A 122 0.80 -0.85 24.62
CA ALA A 122 1.40 0.47 24.68
C ALA A 122 0.57 1.49 25.47
N ASP A 123 1.24 2.43 26.12
CA ASP A 123 0.60 3.62 26.68
C ASP A 123 0.17 4.56 25.54
N MET A 124 -1.11 4.86 25.47
CA MET A 124 -1.68 5.64 24.37
C MET A 124 -1.25 7.11 24.41
N SER A 125 -0.90 7.65 25.58
CA SER A 125 -0.36 9.02 25.66
C SER A 125 1.09 9.07 25.17
N ALA A 126 1.90 8.09 25.50
CA ALA A 126 3.25 7.96 24.96
C ALA A 126 3.24 7.78 23.44
N ALA A 127 2.38 6.89 22.91
CA ALA A 127 2.20 6.69 21.49
C ALA A 127 1.74 7.96 20.76
N SER A 128 0.75 8.67 21.32
CA SER A 128 0.27 9.96 20.78
C SER A 128 1.38 11.01 20.76
N GLY A 129 2.20 11.08 21.80
CA GLY A 129 3.36 11.96 21.89
C GLY A 129 4.46 11.59 20.88
N HIS A 130 4.63 10.30 20.58
CA HIS A 130 5.59 9.85 19.58
C HIS A 130 5.26 10.37 18.18
N PHE A 131 4.00 10.31 17.76
CA PHE A 131 3.59 10.83 16.45
C PHE A 131 3.79 12.34 16.31
N LEU A 132 3.67 13.12 17.40
CA LEU A 132 4.03 14.53 17.35
C LEU A 132 5.53 14.75 17.09
N LYS A 133 6.40 13.97 17.74
CA LYS A 133 7.85 14.08 17.55
C LYS A 133 8.31 13.73 16.12
N LEU A 134 7.55 12.89 15.42
CA LEU A 134 7.85 12.59 14.00
C LEU A 134 7.69 13.82 13.11
N ILE A 135 6.87 14.81 13.48
CA ILE A 135 6.78 16.08 12.73
C ILE A 135 8.14 16.77 12.69
N ASP A 136 8.83 16.85 13.84
CA ASP A 136 10.15 17.49 13.90
C ASP A 136 11.16 16.78 13.00
N LEU A 137 11.13 15.44 12.96
CA LEU A 137 11.96 14.64 12.05
C LEU A 137 11.62 14.91 10.59
N ILE A 138 10.34 14.94 10.26
CA ILE A 138 9.83 15.17 8.90
C ILE A 138 10.23 16.56 8.43
N ASP A 139 10.08 17.57 9.28
CA ASP A 139 10.45 18.96 8.96
C ASP A 139 11.97 19.14 8.81
N ALA A 140 12.75 18.39 9.59
CA ALA A 140 14.20 18.37 9.49
C ALA A 140 14.73 17.62 8.26
N LEU A 141 13.93 16.77 7.63
CA LEU A 141 14.32 15.93 6.48
C LEU A 141 14.54 16.80 5.23
N PRO A 142 15.77 16.85 4.65
CA PRO A 142 16.01 17.60 3.43
C PRO A 142 15.17 17.06 2.26
N PRO A 143 14.61 17.93 1.40
CA PRO A 143 13.78 17.51 0.27
C PRO A 143 14.44 16.47 -0.64
N GLU A 144 15.75 16.60 -0.91
CA GLU A 144 16.51 15.67 -1.75
C GLU A 144 16.58 14.27 -1.11
N LEU A 145 16.70 14.18 0.21
CA LEU A 145 16.67 12.89 0.92
C LEU A 145 15.25 12.31 0.95
N ALA A 146 14.25 13.14 1.19
CA ALA A 146 12.86 12.70 1.13
C ALA A 146 12.51 12.11 -0.25
N TYR A 147 12.95 12.77 -1.33
CA TYR A 147 12.79 12.26 -2.70
C TYR A 147 13.56 10.95 -2.93
N LEU A 148 14.84 10.88 -2.51
CA LEU A 148 15.67 9.67 -2.65
C LEU A 148 15.03 8.47 -1.93
N PHE A 149 14.56 8.67 -0.71
CA PHE A 149 13.93 7.63 0.09
C PHE A 149 12.62 7.15 -0.57
N ALA A 150 11.77 8.08 -0.99
CA ALA A 150 10.53 7.75 -1.69
C ALA A 150 10.80 7.01 -3.02
N LEU A 151 11.76 7.49 -3.81
CA LEU A 151 12.15 6.89 -5.09
C LEU A 151 12.60 5.44 -4.93
N ARG A 152 13.51 5.19 -3.97
CA ARG A 152 13.97 3.84 -3.65
C ARG A 152 12.82 2.95 -3.18
N SER A 153 11.97 3.46 -2.31
CA SER A 153 10.89 2.68 -1.72
C SER A 153 9.83 2.29 -2.76
N TYR A 154 9.43 3.19 -3.66
CA TYR A 154 8.56 2.85 -4.79
C TYR A 154 9.21 1.88 -5.78
N ALA A 155 10.52 2.03 -6.03
CA ALA A 155 11.26 1.09 -6.88
C ALA A 155 11.26 -0.34 -6.30
N VAL A 156 11.41 -0.48 -4.99
CA VAL A 156 11.35 -1.77 -4.29
C VAL A 156 9.93 -2.36 -4.33
N GLN A 157 8.89 -1.54 -4.20
CA GLN A 157 7.50 -1.98 -4.38
C GLN A 157 7.27 -2.53 -5.81
N LEU A 158 7.73 -1.84 -6.84
CA LEU A 158 7.67 -2.34 -8.22
C LEU A 158 8.35 -3.70 -8.36
N ARG A 159 9.58 -3.86 -7.81
CA ARG A 159 10.32 -5.13 -7.84
C ARG A 159 9.55 -6.30 -7.23
N SER A 160 8.59 -6.02 -6.35
CA SER A 160 7.75 -7.02 -5.68
C SER A 160 6.43 -7.33 -6.40
N GLY A 161 6.17 -6.73 -7.56
CA GLY A 161 4.91 -6.88 -8.29
C GLY A 161 3.82 -5.89 -7.86
N THR A 162 4.12 -4.95 -6.97
CA THR A 162 3.18 -3.91 -6.56
C THR A 162 3.19 -2.77 -7.57
N THR A 163 2.04 -2.49 -8.17
CA THR A 163 1.90 -1.48 -9.24
C THR A 163 1.18 -0.22 -8.76
N CYS A 164 0.54 -0.27 -7.60
CA CYS A 164 -0.12 0.87 -6.99
C CYS A 164 0.13 0.89 -5.48
N VAL A 165 0.50 2.06 -4.94
CA VAL A 165 0.80 2.27 -3.51
C VAL A 165 0.08 3.51 -3.01
N ALA A 166 -0.61 3.40 -1.89
CA ALA A 166 -1.16 4.54 -1.17
C ALA A 166 -0.30 4.85 0.06
N ASP A 167 0.31 6.03 0.07
CA ASP A 167 0.90 6.60 1.26
C ASP A 167 -0.18 6.95 2.30
N PHE A 168 0.12 6.80 3.58
CA PHE A 168 -0.81 7.10 4.68
C PHE A 168 -0.25 8.15 5.65
N GLY A 169 0.58 9.06 5.13
CA GLY A 169 1.17 10.13 5.89
C GLY A 169 2.57 9.78 6.41
N SER A 170 3.45 9.36 5.51
CA SER A 170 4.85 9.06 5.85
C SER A 170 5.64 10.29 6.23
N ALA A 171 5.46 11.35 5.45
CA ALA A 171 6.12 12.62 5.66
C ALA A 171 5.26 13.73 5.06
N ASN A 172 5.29 14.92 5.63
CA ASN A 172 4.68 16.11 5.02
C ASN A 172 5.38 16.51 3.69
N ARG A 173 5.83 15.50 2.95
CA ARG A 173 6.59 15.59 1.70
C ARG A 173 5.77 15.05 0.53
N SER A 174 4.48 15.36 0.50
CA SER A 174 3.60 14.94 -0.59
C SER A 174 4.14 15.33 -1.98
N GLY A 175 4.91 16.43 -2.07
CA GLY A 175 5.58 16.87 -3.29
C GLY A 175 6.67 15.90 -3.76
N GLU A 176 7.56 15.48 -2.86
CA GLU A 176 8.65 14.56 -3.15
C GLU A 176 8.13 13.14 -3.40
N LEU A 177 7.10 12.70 -2.66
CA LEU A 177 6.38 11.47 -2.94
C LEU A 177 5.75 11.49 -4.34
N ALA A 178 5.08 12.58 -4.71
CA ALA A 178 4.49 12.74 -6.04
C ALA A 178 5.55 12.71 -7.16
N GLN A 179 6.69 13.37 -6.97
CA GLN A 179 7.81 13.32 -7.90
C GLN A 179 8.35 11.90 -8.05
N ALA A 180 8.50 11.15 -6.95
CA ALA A 180 8.97 9.77 -6.97
C ALA A 180 7.98 8.82 -7.66
N VAL A 181 6.66 8.99 -7.48
CA VAL A 181 5.62 8.28 -8.24
C VAL A 181 5.80 8.51 -9.74
N LEU A 182 5.97 9.77 -10.15
CA LEU A 182 6.12 10.12 -11.58
C LEU A 182 7.43 9.57 -12.16
N ALA A 183 8.53 9.62 -11.39
CA ALA A 183 9.85 9.16 -11.82
C ALA A 183 9.96 7.63 -11.90
N THR A 184 9.26 6.89 -11.02
CA THR A 184 9.25 5.42 -11.05
C THR A 184 8.24 4.84 -12.00
N GLY A 185 7.24 5.62 -12.42
CA GLY A 185 6.16 5.13 -13.26
C GLY A 185 5.13 4.25 -12.55
N ILE A 186 5.28 4.03 -11.26
CA ILE A 186 4.26 3.34 -10.41
C ILE A 186 2.97 4.17 -10.35
N ARG A 187 1.86 3.56 -9.96
CA ARG A 187 0.70 4.34 -9.51
C ARG A 187 0.86 4.67 -8.04
N GLY A 188 0.53 5.89 -7.67
CA GLY A 188 0.60 6.36 -6.29
C GLY A 188 -0.59 7.19 -5.88
N VAL A 189 -0.99 7.04 -4.63
CA VAL A 189 -1.89 7.96 -3.93
C VAL A 189 -1.08 8.63 -2.85
N VAL A 190 -0.90 9.93 -2.95
CA VAL A 190 -0.16 10.72 -1.96
C VAL A 190 -1.10 11.34 -0.95
N THR A 191 -0.60 11.50 0.27
CA THR A 191 -1.34 12.09 1.38
C THR A 191 -0.52 13.17 2.06
N HIS A 192 -1.11 13.83 3.03
CA HIS A 192 -0.47 14.75 3.93
C HIS A 192 -0.39 14.12 5.33
N TYR A 193 0.72 14.32 6.05
CA TYR A 193 0.87 13.88 7.43
C TYR A 193 0.03 14.77 8.35
N ALA A 194 -1.24 14.42 8.53
CA ALA A 194 -2.22 15.28 9.18
C ALA A 194 -2.52 14.82 10.60
N LEU A 195 -2.20 15.70 11.55
CA LEU A 195 -2.59 15.66 12.94
C LEU A 195 -2.61 17.08 13.50
N ASP A 196 -3.50 17.38 14.48
CA ASP A 196 -3.60 18.73 15.06
C ASP A 196 -3.42 18.75 16.56
N GLY A 197 -3.08 17.61 17.20
CA GLY A 197 -2.80 17.59 18.63
C GLY A 197 -2.36 16.22 19.15
N ALA A 198 -2.40 16.09 20.46
CA ALA A 198 -2.05 14.88 21.19
C ALA A 198 -2.90 14.67 22.45
N CYS A 199 -2.71 13.49 23.04
CA CYS A 199 -3.32 13.05 24.29
C CYS A 199 -2.25 12.92 25.40
N PRO A 200 -1.75 14.01 26.01
CA PRO A 200 -0.67 13.94 26.99
C PRO A 200 -1.12 13.30 28.31
N GLU A 201 -0.23 12.56 28.97
CA GLU A 201 -0.51 11.82 30.20
C GLU A 201 -1.03 12.75 31.34
N ASN A 202 -0.44 13.93 31.43
CA ASN A 202 -0.72 14.90 32.52
C ASN A 202 -1.94 15.80 32.24
N GLU A 203 -2.66 15.57 31.13
CA GLU A 203 -3.84 16.34 30.74
C GLU A 203 -5.10 15.49 30.84
N ALA A 204 -6.22 16.16 31.18
CA ALA A 204 -7.52 15.50 31.29
C ALA A 204 -8.20 15.26 29.92
N GLY A 205 -7.75 15.93 28.86
CA GLY A 205 -8.33 15.89 27.52
C GLY A 205 -7.29 16.06 26.43
N PHE A 206 -7.76 16.01 25.20
CA PHE A 206 -6.96 16.27 24.00
C PHE A 206 -6.40 17.70 24.01
N VAL A 207 -5.11 17.84 23.70
CA VAL A 207 -4.42 19.11 23.60
C VAL A 207 -4.09 19.42 22.16
N ARG A 208 -4.67 20.49 21.63
CA ARG A 208 -4.36 20.97 20.28
C ARG A 208 -2.97 21.61 20.26
N THR A 209 -2.12 21.19 19.34
CA THR A 209 -0.74 21.65 19.17
C THR A 209 -0.49 22.28 17.80
N GLN A 210 -1.37 22.03 16.83
CA GLN A 210 -1.30 22.56 15.47
C GLN A 210 -2.60 23.31 15.12
N ASP A 211 -2.52 24.17 14.12
CA ASP A 211 -3.67 24.90 13.59
C ASP A 211 -4.47 23.99 12.64
N THR A 212 -5.69 23.64 13.03
CA THR A 212 -6.58 22.76 12.27
C THR A 212 -6.96 23.35 10.91
N ASP A 213 -7.24 24.66 10.84
CA ASP A 213 -7.64 25.31 9.58
C ASP A 213 -6.48 25.35 8.59
N LYS A 214 -5.26 25.60 9.11
CA LYS A 214 -4.05 25.52 8.30
C LYS A 214 -3.84 24.08 7.77
N MET A 215 -3.98 23.07 8.63
CA MET A 215 -3.85 21.67 8.26
C MET A 215 -4.84 21.28 7.15
N LEU A 216 -6.10 21.68 7.29
CA LEU A 216 -7.13 21.43 6.26
C LEU A 216 -6.82 22.18 4.95
N THR A 217 -6.27 23.40 5.04
CA THR A 217 -5.82 24.16 3.85
C THR A 217 -4.67 23.47 3.13
N ASP A 218 -3.70 22.94 3.86
CA ASP A 218 -2.56 22.21 3.29
C ASP A 218 -3.02 20.92 2.60
N ILE A 219 -3.95 20.17 3.22
CA ILE A 219 -4.59 18.99 2.61
C ILE A 219 -5.36 19.38 1.35
N GLU A 220 -6.15 20.45 1.38
CA GLU A 220 -6.90 20.93 0.20
C GLU A 220 -5.97 21.32 -0.95
N SER A 221 -4.86 22.00 -0.64
CA SER A 221 -3.84 22.36 -1.63
C SER A 221 -3.23 21.13 -2.29
N MET A 222 -2.89 20.10 -1.52
CA MET A 222 -2.39 18.82 -2.02
C MET A 222 -3.42 18.13 -2.92
N LEU A 223 -4.69 18.04 -2.47
CA LEU A 223 -5.78 17.45 -3.26
C LEU A 223 -5.98 18.19 -4.59
N SER A 224 -6.02 19.51 -4.55
CA SER A 224 -6.19 20.35 -5.74
C SER A 224 -5.07 20.13 -6.76
N ARG A 225 -3.88 19.83 -6.30
CA ARG A 225 -2.71 19.63 -7.15
C ARG A 225 -2.60 18.23 -7.73
N TYR A 226 -2.99 17.18 -6.97
CA TYR A 226 -2.62 15.81 -7.31
C TYR A 226 -3.80 14.87 -7.52
N LYS A 227 -5.02 15.21 -7.08
CA LYS A 227 -6.18 14.29 -7.12
C LYS A 227 -6.47 13.74 -8.52
N ASP A 228 -6.38 14.59 -9.53
CA ASP A 228 -6.61 14.24 -10.94
C ASP A 228 -5.39 14.59 -11.81
N HIS A 229 -4.20 14.13 -11.40
CA HIS A 229 -2.97 14.46 -12.12
C HIS A 229 -2.98 13.89 -13.55
N GLU A 230 -2.54 14.70 -14.53
CA GLU A 230 -2.57 14.38 -15.98
C GLU A 230 -1.87 13.08 -16.37
N SER A 231 -0.92 12.58 -15.55
CA SER A 231 -0.25 11.31 -15.80
C SER A 231 -1.21 10.11 -15.75
N GLY A 232 -2.40 10.24 -15.15
CA GLY A 232 -3.34 9.15 -14.86
C GLY A 232 -2.82 8.11 -13.86
N ARG A 233 -1.62 8.30 -13.30
CA ARG A 233 -0.99 7.37 -12.32
C ARG A 233 -0.85 7.96 -10.93
N LEU A 234 -0.94 9.24 -10.78
CA LEU A 234 -0.85 9.95 -9.51
C LEU A 234 -2.23 10.46 -9.09
N ARG A 235 -2.63 10.11 -7.88
CA ARG A 235 -3.80 10.65 -7.19
C ARG A 235 -3.42 11.10 -5.79
N ALA A 236 -4.35 11.75 -5.11
CA ALA A 236 -4.23 12.16 -3.72
C ALA A 236 -5.51 11.84 -2.96
N MET A 237 -5.37 11.57 -1.66
CA MET A 237 -6.51 11.44 -0.74
C MET A 237 -6.18 12.13 0.58
N PRO A 238 -7.18 12.66 1.31
CA PRO A 238 -6.96 13.22 2.63
C PRO A 238 -6.84 12.08 3.66
N THR A 239 -6.00 12.29 4.68
CA THR A 239 -5.88 11.39 5.83
C THR A 239 -5.90 12.20 7.11
N ALA A 240 -6.43 11.62 8.20
CA ALA A 240 -6.05 11.97 9.55
C ALA A 240 -5.15 10.84 10.05
N LEU A 241 -3.90 11.13 10.43
CA LEU A 241 -2.91 10.07 10.69
C LEU A 241 -3.44 9.02 11.66
N TRP A 242 -3.85 9.45 12.85
CA TRP A 242 -4.44 8.59 13.86
C TRP A 242 -5.53 9.33 14.60
N GLN A 243 -6.65 8.68 14.88
CA GLN A 243 -7.79 9.31 15.52
C GLN A 243 -7.49 9.91 16.90
N MET A 244 -6.48 9.42 17.64
CA MET A 244 -6.04 10.00 18.89
C MET A 244 -5.15 11.27 18.76
N ASN A 245 -4.66 11.54 17.55
CA ASN A 245 -3.90 12.75 17.24
C ASN A 245 -4.70 13.76 16.41
N ALA A 246 -6.00 13.53 16.27
CA ALA A 246 -6.90 14.38 15.50
C ALA A 246 -8.06 14.87 16.37
N SER A 247 -8.34 16.19 16.35
CA SER A 247 -9.56 16.75 16.91
C SER A 247 -10.78 16.28 16.12
N ASP A 248 -11.99 16.43 16.68
CA ASP A 248 -13.24 16.15 15.95
C ASP A 248 -13.35 17.06 14.72
N GLU A 249 -12.92 18.31 14.82
CA GLU A 249 -12.90 19.28 13.72
C GLU A 249 -11.99 18.81 12.57
N LEU A 250 -10.80 18.30 12.89
CA LEU A 250 -9.91 17.77 11.85
C LEU A 250 -10.51 16.54 11.18
N LEU A 251 -11.03 15.56 11.94
CA LEU A 251 -11.66 14.36 11.40
C LEU A 251 -12.82 14.70 10.47
N VAL A 252 -13.73 15.59 10.89
CA VAL A 252 -14.89 16.04 10.11
C VAL A 252 -14.43 16.82 8.87
N GLY A 253 -13.41 17.68 9.02
CA GLY A 253 -12.84 18.45 7.92
C GLY A 253 -12.19 17.58 6.85
N VAL A 254 -11.42 16.55 7.25
CA VAL A 254 -10.80 15.56 6.35
C VAL A 254 -11.86 14.83 5.52
N GLU A 255 -12.92 14.35 6.17
CA GLU A 255 -14.01 13.66 5.48
C GLU A 255 -14.81 14.61 4.56
N ALA A 256 -15.03 15.86 4.97
CA ALA A 256 -15.67 16.87 4.13
C ALA A 256 -14.85 17.17 2.88
N LEU A 257 -13.50 17.23 3.00
CA LEU A 257 -12.60 17.33 1.86
C LEU A 257 -12.70 16.11 0.95
N ALA A 258 -12.72 14.89 1.52
CA ALA A 258 -12.89 13.66 0.77
C ALA A 258 -14.18 13.66 -0.06
N LYS A 259 -15.29 14.08 0.52
CA LYS A 259 -16.57 14.24 -0.19
C LYS A 259 -16.49 15.26 -1.31
N ARG A 260 -15.93 16.45 -1.01
CA ARG A 260 -15.84 17.54 -1.98
C ARG A 260 -14.97 17.19 -3.18
N PHE A 261 -13.88 16.47 -2.97
CA PHE A 261 -12.97 16.05 -4.04
C PHE A 261 -13.30 14.68 -4.63
N ASP A 262 -14.37 14.03 -4.16
CA ASP A 262 -14.77 12.68 -4.55
C ASP A 262 -13.62 11.66 -4.46
N THR A 263 -13.00 11.59 -3.27
CA THR A 263 -11.91 10.66 -2.97
C THR A 263 -12.26 9.77 -1.77
N PRO A 264 -11.62 8.63 -1.56
CA PRO A 264 -11.56 8.00 -0.24
C PRO A 264 -10.80 8.89 0.75
N TRP A 265 -10.82 8.51 2.02
CA TRP A 265 -9.97 9.06 3.06
C TRP A 265 -9.55 7.96 4.03
N GLY A 266 -8.55 8.22 4.88
CA GLY A 266 -8.03 7.18 5.76
C GLY A 266 -7.62 7.67 7.14
N THR A 267 -7.64 6.72 8.11
CA THR A 267 -7.09 6.92 9.45
C THR A 267 -6.69 5.60 10.09
N HIS A 268 -5.70 5.64 11.00
CA HIS A 268 -5.44 4.52 11.91
C HIS A 268 -6.49 4.50 13.01
N LEU A 269 -7.08 3.34 13.29
CA LEU A 269 -8.24 3.20 14.15
C LEU A 269 -8.25 1.86 14.87
N ALA A 270 -8.45 1.88 16.19
CA ALA A 270 -8.67 0.71 17.04
C ALA A 270 -7.63 -0.42 16.85
N GLY A 271 -6.37 -0.03 16.63
CA GLY A 271 -5.25 -0.96 16.43
C GLY A 271 -4.71 -1.54 17.74
N PHE A 272 -4.85 -0.83 18.86
CA PHE A 272 -4.24 -1.17 20.13
C PHE A 272 -5.27 -1.50 21.20
N GLY A 273 -4.95 -2.47 22.09
CA GLY A 273 -5.84 -2.89 23.16
C GLY A 273 -6.23 -1.79 24.15
N ASN A 274 -5.37 -0.81 24.33
CA ASN A 274 -5.63 0.35 25.17
C ASN A 274 -6.23 1.56 24.43
N GLU A 275 -6.38 1.50 23.10
CA GLU A 275 -6.83 2.66 22.32
C GLU A 275 -8.24 3.10 22.69
N SER A 276 -9.19 2.16 22.82
CA SER A 276 -10.55 2.53 23.26
C SER A 276 -10.59 3.12 24.65
N LYS A 277 -9.73 2.66 25.58
CA LYS A 277 -9.59 3.29 26.92
C LYS A 277 -9.00 4.69 26.84
N GLY A 278 -7.97 4.86 26.02
CA GLY A 278 -7.37 6.16 25.74
C GLY A 278 -8.39 7.12 25.15
N THR A 279 -9.11 6.70 24.10
CA THR A 279 -10.13 7.52 23.46
C THR A 279 -11.26 7.86 24.43
N LEU A 280 -11.68 6.92 25.27
CA LEU A 280 -12.68 7.18 26.33
C LEU A 280 -12.20 8.23 27.34
N ARG A 281 -10.92 8.18 27.74
CA ARG A 281 -10.31 9.16 28.65
C ARG A 281 -10.29 10.57 28.07
N TYR A 282 -9.84 10.72 26.81
CA TYR A 282 -9.58 12.04 26.22
C TYR A 282 -10.77 12.63 25.48
N PHE A 283 -11.68 11.79 24.95
CA PHE A 283 -12.83 12.22 24.13
C PHE A 283 -14.18 11.77 24.68
N GLY A 284 -14.21 10.99 25.77
CA GLY A 284 -15.45 10.53 26.41
C GLY A 284 -16.24 9.45 25.65
N VAL A 285 -15.65 8.86 24.62
CA VAL A 285 -16.24 7.81 23.77
C VAL A 285 -15.17 6.79 23.36
N ARG A 286 -15.58 5.59 22.92
CA ARG A 286 -14.67 4.57 22.35
C ARG A 286 -14.20 4.99 20.96
N ALA A 287 -13.13 4.36 20.46
CA ALA A 287 -12.47 4.78 19.22
C ALA A 287 -13.40 4.70 17.98
N ILE A 288 -14.02 3.55 17.73
CA ILE A 288 -14.93 3.36 16.59
C ILE A 288 -16.24 4.10 16.80
N GLU A 289 -16.75 4.10 18.05
CA GLU A 289 -17.94 4.84 18.42
C GLU A 289 -17.79 6.35 18.17
N ARG A 290 -16.59 6.91 18.37
CA ARG A 290 -16.31 8.32 18.06
C ARG A 290 -16.56 8.62 16.59
N LEU A 291 -15.98 7.83 15.69
CA LEU A 291 -16.19 8.00 14.25
C LEU A 291 -17.65 7.78 13.87
N HIS A 292 -18.32 6.80 14.46
CA HIS A 292 -19.75 6.55 14.25
C HIS A 292 -20.62 7.76 14.65
N ARG A 293 -20.41 8.31 15.84
CA ARG A 293 -21.15 9.51 16.33
C ARG A 293 -20.92 10.75 15.47
N LEU A 294 -19.71 10.90 14.92
CA LEU A 294 -19.38 11.98 13.99
C LEU A 294 -19.91 11.74 12.56
N GLY A 295 -20.51 10.57 12.28
CA GLY A 295 -21.03 10.22 10.96
C GLY A 295 -19.94 9.92 9.92
N LEU A 296 -18.77 9.47 10.36
CA LEU A 296 -17.56 9.30 9.54
C LEU A 296 -17.36 7.88 9.01
N LEU A 297 -18.08 6.87 9.57
CA LEU A 297 -18.03 5.50 9.04
C LEU A 297 -18.78 5.43 7.73
N SER A 298 -18.10 5.07 6.65
CA SER A 298 -18.66 4.97 5.30
C SER A 298 -17.78 4.12 4.40
N ASP A 299 -18.25 3.81 3.20
CA ASP A 299 -17.49 3.14 2.14
C ASP A 299 -16.36 4.00 1.53
N ARG A 300 -16.22 5.26 1.95
CA ARG A 300 -15.07 6.14 1.63
C ARG A 300 -13.94 6.00 2.64
N LEU A 301 -14.20 5.49 3.84
CA LEU A 301 -13.19 5.34 4.88
C LEU A 301 -12.34 4.10 4.67
N ILE A 302 -11.03 4.28 4.68
CA ILE A 302 -10.04 3.22 4.85
C ILE A 302 -9.59 3.25 6.31
N SER A 303 -10.08 2.29 7.10
CA SER A 303 -9.68 2.10 8.48
C SER A 303 -8.50 1.17 8.56
N VAL A 304 -7.39 1.65 9.10
CA VAL A 304 -6.16 0.88 9.21
C VAL A 304 -6.10 0.20 10.57
N HIS A 305 -5.62 -1.02 10.59
CA HIS A 305 -5.50 -1.92 11.73
C HIS A 305 -6.83 -2.52 12.19
N THR A 306 -7.64 -1.80 12.93
CA THR A 306 -8.97 -2.19 13.43
C THR A 306 -8.96 -3.61 14.01
N ALA A 307 -8.11 -3.81 15.05
CA ALA A 307 -7.96 -5.10 15.72
C ALA A 307 -8.99 -5.32 16.84
N TYR A 308 -9.61 -4.25 17.31
CA TYR A 308 -10.54 -4.24 18.43
C TYR A 308 -11.85 -3.58 18.04
N ALA A 309 -12.96 -4.25 18.31
CA ALA A 309 -14.31 -3.71 18.18
C ALA A 309 -15.26 -4.46 19.13
N ASP A 310 -16.11 -3.74 19.82
CA ASP A 310 -17.23 -4.32 20.53
C ASP A 310 -18.34 -4.80 19.56
N ALA A 311 -19.39 -5.43 20.06
CA ALA A 311 -20.40 -6.03 19.21
C ALA A 311 -21.16 -5.00 18.37
N ASP A 312 -21.50 -3.86 18.93
CA ASP A 312 -22.16 -2.74 18.24
C ASP A 312 -21.21 -2.05 17.24
N GLU A 313 -19.94 -1.88 17.58
CA GLU A 313 -18.92 -1.34 16.70
C GLU A 313 -18.65 -2.25 15.50
N PHE A 314 -18.65 -3.56 15.70
CA PHE A 314 -18.56 -4.53 14.61
C PHE A 314 -19.73 -4.35 13.62
N ASP A 315 -20.96 -4.24 14.12
CA ASP A 315 -22.13 -4.05 13.27
C ASP A 315 -22.04 -2.74 12.47
N TRP A 316 -21.58 -1.64 13.08
CA TRP A 316 -21.39 -0.35 12.39
C TRP A 316 -20.33 -0.45 11.28
N LEU A 317 -19.20 -1.11 11.54
CA LEU A 317 -18.15 -1.33 10.52
C LEU A 317 -18.68 -2.11 9.31
N VAL A 318 -19.44 -3.18 9.55
CA VAL A 318 -20.01 -4.00 8.47
C VAL A 318 -21.07 -3.22 7.70
N GLN A 319 -22.01 -2.57 8.40
CA GLN A 319 -23.13 -1.84 7.78
C GLN A 319 -22.69 -0.60 7.01
N SER A 320 -21.65 0.10 7.48
CA SER A 320 -21.11 1.28 6.80
C SER A 320 -20.35 0.97 5.51
N GLY A 321 -19.89 -0.27 5.33
CA GLY A 321 -19.01 -0.64 4.22
C GLY A 321 -17.59 -0.10 4.36
N THR A 322 -17.19 0.33 5.56
CA THR A 322 -15.82 0.80 5.85
C THR A 322 -14.80 -0.22 5.39
N HIS A 323 -13.81 0.23 4.59
CA HIS A 323 -12.71 -0.61 4.12
C HIS A 323 -11.69 -0.83 5.23
N LEU A 324 -11.29 -2.09 5.43
CA LEU A 324 -10.34 -2.47 6.47
C LEU A 324 -9.01 -2.85 5.83
N SER A 325 -7.94 -2.13 6.18
CA SER A 325 -6.59 -2.41 5.73
C SER A 325 -5.87 -3.27 6.77
N TYR A 326 -5.43 -4.46 6.36
CA TYR A 326 -4.82 -5.49 7.19
C TYR A 326 -3.38 -5.74 6.77
N SER A 327 -2.42 -5.48 7.68
CA SER A 327 -0.97 -5.61 7.46
C SER A 327 -0.38 -6.76 8.29
N PRO A 328 -0.65 -8.03 7.95
CA PRO A 328 -0.35 -9.17 8.81
C PRO A 328 1.12 -9.33 9.15
N GLN A 329 2.02 -8.95 8.25
CA GLN A 329 3.45 -9.06 8.46
C GLN A 329 3.96 -8.04 9.47
N LYS A 330 3.49 -6.80 9.39
CA LYS A 330 3.80 -5.74 10.34
C LYS A 330 3.35 -6.15 11.75
N TYR A 331 2.11 -6.63 11.89
CA TYR A 331 1.56 -7.01 13.20
C TYR A 331 2.33 -8.17 13.82
N GLY A 332 2.75 -9.17 13.01
CA GLY A 332 3.59 -10.26 13.48
C GLY A 332 5.00 -9.84 13.90
N ALA A 333 5.54 -8.78 13.27
CA ALA A 333 6.88 -8.29 13.56
C ALA A 333 6.94 -7.32 14.75
N SER A 334 5.92 -6.49 14.95
CA SER A 334 5.88 -5.45 16.00
C SER A 334 5.06 -5.84 17.22
N GLY A 335 4.20 -6.86 17.12
CA GLY A 335 3.25 -7.22 18.19
C GLY A 335 2.09 -6.23 18.34
N GLU A 336 1.88 -5.34 17.38
CA GLU A 336 0.72 -4.44 17.35
C GLU A 336 -0.49 -5.11 16.68
N ALA A 337 -1.67 -4.50 16.84
CA ALA A 337 -2.92 -4.85 16.16
C ALA A 337 -3.18 -6.37 16.08
N PRO A 338 -3.31 -7.10 17.19
CA PRO A 338 -3.40 -8.57 17.21
C PRO A 338 -4.77 -9.09 16.72
N ILE A 339 -5.16 -8.68 15.52
CA ILE A 339 -6.48 -8.91 14.91
C ILE A 339 -6.81 -10.43 14.75
N ILE A 340 -5.80 -11.27 14.67
CA ILE A 340 -5.96 -12.73 14.68
C ILE A 340 -6.33 -13.22 16.08
N SER A 341 -5.63 -12.76 17.12
CA SER A 341 -5.86 -13.17 18.52
C SER A 341 -7.22 -12.69 19.03
N THR A 342 -7.68 -11.51 18.61
CA THR A 342 -9.03 -11.02 18.94
C THR A 342 -10.13 -11.77 18.18
N GLY A 343 -9.77 -12.46 17.10
CA GLY A 343 -10.70 -13.14 16.20
C GLY A 343 -11.55 -12.16 15.34
N LEU A 344 -11.29 -10.86 15.43
CA LEU A 344 -12.08 -9.85 14.73
C LEU A 344 -11.99 -10.00 13.21
N ILE A 345 -10.79 -10.29 12.67
CA ILE A 345 -10.61 -10.48 11.22
C ILE A 345 -11.53 -11.57 10.66
N LEU A 346 -11.70 -12.68 11.39
CA LEU A 346 -12.55 -13.78 10.94
C LEU A 346 -14.03 -13.39 10.95
N LYS A 347 -14.45 -12.61 11.95
CA LYS A 347 -15.82 -12.07 12.02
C LYS A 347 -16.08 -11.10 10.87
N LEU A 348 -15.14 -10.19 10.60
CA LEU A 348 -15.25 -9.21 9.52
C LEU A 348 -15.31 -9.88 8.15
N LEU A 349 -14.44 -10.87 7.88
CA LEU A 349 -14.48 -11.64 6.63
C LEU A 349 -15.81 -12.41 6.47
N LYS A 350 -16.33 -13.02 7.54
CA LYS A 350 -17.62 -13.71 7.53
C LYS A 350 -18.81 -12.74 7.41
N GLY A 351 -18.69 -11.56 8.00
CA GLY A 351 -19.68 -10.48 7.92
C GLY A 351 -19.72 -9.76 6.57
N GLY A 352 -18.78 -10.07 5.66
CA GLY A 352 -18.72 -9.47 4.33
C GLY A 352 -18.10 -8.06 4.31
N ALA A 353 -17.42 -7.64 5.38
CA ALA A 353 -16.67 -6.40 5.39
C ALA A 353 -15.59 -6.40 4.30
N PRO A 354 -15.33 -5.27 3.64
CA PRO A 354 -14.30 -5.17 2.61
C PRO A 354 -12.90 -5.10 3.24
N VAL A 355 -12.30 -6.28 3.48
CA VAL A 355 -10.94 -6.42 4.02
C VAL A 355 -9.93 -6.50 2.89
N THR A 356 -8.80 -5.79 3.02
CA THR A 356 -7.70 -5.73 2.05
C THR A 356 -6.38 -6.04 2.73
N PHE A 357 -5.40 -6.54 1.97
CA PHE A 357 -4.03 -6.63 2.43
C PHE A 357 -3.26 -5.35 2.16
N SER A 358 -2.30 -5.06 3.05
CA SER A 358 -1.33 -3.99 2.93
C SER A 358 -0.02 -4.36 3.62
N SER A 359 1.03 -3.55 3.45
CA SER A 359 2.33 -3.83 4.03
C SER A 359 2.66 -3.01 5.26
N ASP A 360 2.05 -1.81 5.39
CA ASP A 360 2.44 -0.83 6.40
C ASP A 360 3.91 -0.35 6.24
N GLY A 361 4.50 0.29 7.26
CA GLY A 361 5.88 0.71 7.36
C GLY A 361 6.46 0.51 8.76
N ASP A 362 7.79 0.45 8.85
CA ASP A 362 8.51 0.34 10.14
C ASP A 362 9.90 0.96 9.98
N VAL A 363 10.59 1.14 11.09
CA VAL A 363 12.03 1.43 11.14
C VAL A 363 12.87 0.30 10.53
N ARG A 364 12.34 -0.91 10.47
CA ARG A 364 12.92 -2.07 9.80
C ARG A 364 12.35 -2.23 8.40
N PRO A 365 13.12 -2.78 7.45
CA PRO A 365 12.57 -3.14 6.16
C PRO A 365 11.41 -4.12 6.35
N MET A 366 10.22 -3.72 5.94
CA MET A 366 9.04 -4.60 5.94
C MET A 366 9.00 -5.40 4.65
N GLY A 367 8.36 -6.56 4.72
CA GLY A 367 8.08 -7.36 3.55
C GLY A 367 7.06 -6.68 2.63
N HIS A 368 6.92 -7.26 1.46
CA HIS A 368 6.08 -6.71 0.42
C HIS A 368 4.74 -7.44 0.34
N MET A 369 3.89 -7.01 -0.59
CA MET A 369 2.54 -7.54 -0.75
C MET A 369 2.47 -9.07 -0.90
N PRO A 370 3.35 -9.78 -1.65
CA PRO A 370 3.31 -11.24 -1.70
C PRO A 370 3.48 -11.91 -0.33
N GLU A 371 4.40 -11.39 0.50
CA GLU A 371 4.67 -11.90 1.84
C GLU A 371 3.51 -11.59 2.80
N ALA A 372 2.94 -10.37 2.72
CA ALA A 372 1.76 -10.00 3.49
C ALA A 372 0.54 -10.88 3.14
N MET A 373 0.30 -11.11 1.85
CA MET A 373 -0.76 -11.99 1.37
C MET A 373 -0.61 -13.43 1.87
N ARG A 374 0.62 -13.98 1.82
CA ARG A 374 0.93 -15.30 2.37
C ARG A 374 0.60 -15.38 3.84
N MET A 375 1.14 -14.45 4.63
CA MET A 375 0.95 -14.45 6.08
C MET A 375 -0.52 -14.35 6.45
N GLY A 376 -1.25 -13.41 5.86
CA GLY A 376 -2.68 -13.26 6.13
C GLY A 376 -3.51 -14.47 5.71
N TRP A 377 -3.19 -15.09 4.58
CA TRP A 377 -3.85 -16.33 4.14
C TRP A 377 -3.65 -17.47 5.14
N LEU A 378 -2.39 -17.73 5.54
CA LEU A 378 -2.07 -18.80 6.44
C LEU A 378 -2.65 -18.57 7.85
N GLN A 379 -2.49 -17.35 8.38
CA GLN A 379 -2.98 -16.99 9.72
C GLN A 379 -4.52 -17.06 9.82
N CYS A 380 -5.25 -16.53 8.83
CA CYS A 380 -6.71 -16.56 8.84
C CYS A 380 -7.25 -17.99 8.75
N ASN A 381 -6.66 -18.83 7.91
CA ASN A 381 -7.11 -20.21 7.73
C ASN A 381 -6.75 -21.08 8.94
N GLU A 382 -5.56 -20.92 9.49
CA GLU A 382 -5.12 -21.65 10.71
C GLU A 382 -5.97 -21.27 11.91
N SER A 383 -6.10 -19.98 12.19
CA SER A 383 -6.89 -19.47 13.32
C SER A 383 -8.38 -19.81 13.22
N GLY A 384 -8.92 -19.88 12.02
CA GLY A 384 -10.33 -20.26 11.78
C GLY A 384 -10.56 -21.76 11.65
N GLY A 385 -9.51 -22.59 11.59
CA GLY A 385 -9.60 -24.02 11.38
C GLY A 385 -10.25 -24.43 10.05
N ASP A 386 -10.26 -23.53 9.05
CA ASP A 386 -10.98 -23.73 7.80
C ASP A 386 -10.24 -23.07 6.63
N ARG A 387 -9.73 -23.90 5.70
CA ARG A 387 -9.03 -23.47 4.49
C ARG A 387 -9.89 -22.69 3.48
N SER A 388 -11.19 -22.65 3.68
CA SER A 388 -12.14 -21.93 2.80
C SER A 388 -12.37 -20.47 3.19
N ILE A 389 -11.90 -20.04 4.36
CA ILE A 389 -11.98 -18.65 4.83
C ILE A 389 -11.31 -17.75 3.80
N LEU A 390 -10.03 -18.01 3.53
CA LEU A 390 -9.29 -17.42 2.43
C LEU A 390 -8.82 -18.53 1.49
N THR A 391 -9.30 -18.49 0.26
CA THR A 391 -8.73 -19.29 -0.84
C THR A 391 -7.64 -18.48 -1.55
N PRO A 392 -6.72 -19.09 -2.32
CA PRO A 392 -5.74 -18.33 -3.11
C PRO A 392 -6.35 -17.23 -3.97
N MET A 393 -7.53 -17.47 -4.55
CA MET A 393 -8.23 -16.47 -5.37
C MET A 393 -8.82 -15.32 -4.53
N LYS A 394 -9.35 -15.60 -3.33
CA LYS A 394 -9.76 -14.53 -2.40
C LYS A 394 -8.56 -13.72 -1.94
N THR A 395 -7.45 -14.40 -1.63
CA THR A 395 -6.18 -13.78 -1.24
C THR A 395 -5.66 -12.85 -2.34
N LEU A 396 -5.67 -13.30 -3.60
CA LEU A 396 -5.33 -12.47 -4.75
C LEU A 396 -6.26 -11.24 -4.85
N ALA A 397 -7.56 -11.43 -4.70
CA ALA A 397 -8.52 -10.34 -4.75
C ALA A 397 -8.28 -9.29 -3.64
N MET A 398 -7.89 -9.73 -2.43
CA MET A 398 -7.55 -8.85 -1.31
C MET A 398 -6.22 -8.09 -1.51
N GLY A 399 -5.36 -8.54 -2.40
CA GLY A 399 -4.11 -7.85 -2.79
C GLY A 399 -4.21 -7.08 -4.12
N THR A 400 -5.36 -7.10 -4.80
CA THR A 400 -5.54 -6.49 -6.14
C THR A 400 -6.81 -5.66 -6.25
N ARG A 401 -7.96 -6.25 -6.66
CA ARG A 401 -9.19 -5.51 -6.97
C ARG A 401 -9.87 -4.89 -5.75
N LEU A 402 -9.77 -5.50 -4.57
CA LEU A 402 -10.42 -4.93 -3.38
C LEU A 402 -9.68 -3.67 -2.89
N PRO A 403 -8.33 -3.66 -2.73
CA PRO A 403 -7.63 -2.41 -2.41
C PRO A 403 -7.70 -1.38 -3.56
N ALA A 404 -7.74 -1.78 -4.83
CA ALA A 404 -8.02 -0.84 -5.92
C ALA A 404 -9.38 -0.14 -5.74
N ARG A 405 -10.41 -0.89 -5.31
CA ARG A 405 -11.73 -0.32 -5.01
C ARG A 405 -11.67 0.66 -3.84
N SER A 406 -10.98 0.31 -2.75
CA SER A 406 -10.85 1.20 -1.58
C SER A 406 -10.17 2.53 -1.91
N LEU A 407 -9.29 2.54 -2.93
CA LEU A 407 -8.57 3.73 -3.40
C LEU A 407 -9.30 4.49 -4.53
N GLY A 408 -10.52 4.08 -4.90
CA GLY A 408 -11.24 4.70 -6.00
C GLY A 408 -10.69 4.38 -7.39
N TRP A 409 -9.92 3.29 -7.54
CA TRP A 409 -9.32 2.84 -8.80
C TRP A 409 -10.03 1.62 -9.41
N ALA A 410 -11.23 1.24 -8.94
CA ALA A 410 -11.90 0.01 -9.34
C ALA A 410 -12.19 -0.10 -10.86
N SER A 411 -12.37 1.03 -11.55
CA SER A 411 -12.58 1.08 -12.99
C SER A 411 -11.29 1.01 -13.82
N ASP A 412 -10.14 1.19 -13.15
CA ASP A 412 -8.86 1.32 -13.85
C ASP A 412 -7.96 0.10 -13.66
N ILE A 413 -7.79 -0.38 -12.41
CA ILE A 413 -6.81 -1.41 -12.06
C ILE A 413 -7.35 -2.49 -11.13
N GLY A 414 -6.51 -3.49 -10.85
CA GLY A 414 -6.80 -4.60 -9.93
C GLY A 414 -7.38 -5.84 -10.61
N MET A 415 -7.66 -5.77 -11.91
CA MET A 415 -8.06 -6.89 -12.75
C MET A 415 -7.37 -6.81 -14.13
N LEU A 416 -7.19 -7.96 -14.78
CA LEU A 416 -6.75 -8.04 -16.18
C LEU A 416 -7.95 -8.41 -17.07
N ALA A 417 -8.72 -7.38 -17.42
CA ALA A 417 -9.92 -7.53 -18.25
C ALA A 417 -9.95 -6.41 -19.32
N PRO A 418 -10.63 -6.61 -20.45
CA PRO A 418 -10.76 -5.57 -21.47
C PRO A 418 -11.29 -4.25 -20.89
N GLY A 419 -10.63 -3.12 -21.23
CA GLY A 419 -10.92 -1.79 -20.74
C GLY A 419 -10.13 -1.37 -19.50
N MET A 420 -9.55 -2.30 -18.75
CA MET A 420 -8.70 -2.00 -17.59
C MET A 420 -7.32 -1.52 -18.04
N LYS A 421 -6.63 -0.80 -17.16
CA LYS A 421 -5.22 -0.44 -17.36
C LYS A 421 -4.31 -1.67 -17.29
N ALA A 422 -3.26 -1.65 -18.09
CA ALA A 422 -2.31 -2.76 -18.19
C ALA A 422 -1.29 -2.72 -17.05
N ASP A 423 -1.78 -3.01 -15.84
CA ASP A 423 -0.99 -3.16 -14.63
C ASP A 423 -0.91 -4.65 -14.29
N PHE A 424 0.25 -5.24 -14.45
CA PHE A 424 0.45 -6.69 -14.28
C PHE A 424 1.84 -7.02 -13.76
N PHE A 425 1.98 -8.25 -13.29
CA PHE A 425 3.30 -8.85 -13.06
C PHE A 425 3.30 -10.31 -13.52
N THR A 426 4.50 -10.86 -13.74
CA THR A 426 4.68 -12.27 -14.07
C THR A 426 5.56 -12.96 -13.05
N VAL A 427 5.31 -14.25 -12.86
CA VAL A 427 6.12 -15.15 -12.03
C VAL A 427 6.46 -16.38 -12.86
N ARG A 428 7.74 -16.72 -12.95
CA ARG A 428 8.17 -17.94 -13.64
C ARG A 428 7.74 -19.19 -12.86
N ILE A 429 7.22 -20.18 -13.57
CA ILE A 429 6.74 -21.44 -13.04
C ILE A 429 7.45 -22.66 -13.62
N ASP A 430 8.57 -22.45 -14.32
CA ASP A 430 9.49 -23.48 -14.81
C ASP A 430 10.56 -23.85 -13.74
N ASP A 431 10.25 -23.65 -12.50
CA ASP A 431 11.05 -23.98 -11.32
C ASP A 431 10.51 -25.28 -10.69
N TRP A 432 11.37 -26.12 -10.15
CA TRP A 432 11.01 -27.39 -9.52
C TRP A 432 9.91 -27.29 -8.45
N ARG A 433 9.71 -26.13 -7.83
CA ARG A 433 8.62 -25.87 -6.86
C ARG A 433 7.24 -25.98 -7.52
N TYR A 434 7.17 -25.78 -8.83
CA TYR A 434 5.92 -25.75 -9.60
C TYR A 434 5.71 -27.04 -10.41
N ASP A 435 6.65 -28.02 -10.36
CA ASP A 435 6.54 -29.29 -11.08
C ASP A 435 5.23 -30.02 -10.74
N ALA A 436 4.51 -30.45 -11.76
CA ALA A 436 3.21 -31.11 -11.65
C ALA A 436 2.09 -30.28 -10.98
N MET A 437 2.27 -28.97 -10.74
CA MET A 437 1.27 -28.12 -10.12
C MET A 437 0.20 -27.70 -11.14
N ARG A 438 -1.06 -27.98 -10.80
CA ARG A 438 -2.22 -27.54 -11.58
C ARG A 438 -2.69 -26.13 -11.21
N ARG A 439 -2.24 -25.60 -10.07
CA ARG A 439 -2.62 -24.29 -9.52
C ARG A 439 -1.37 -23.56 -9.02
N PRO A 440 -0.57 -22.99 -9.93
CA PRO A 440 0.70 -22.36 -9.57
C PRO A 440 0.54 -21.16 -8.62
N LEU A 441 -0.62 -20.49 -8.58
CA LEU A 441 -0.89 -19.44 -7.58
C LEU A 441 -0.80 -19.97 -6.15
N ASP A 442 -1.29 -21.19 -5.88
CA ASP A 442 -1.22 -21.79 -4.56
C ASP A 442 0.26 -21.98 -4.14
N THR A 443 1.10 -22.46 -5.06
CA THR A 443 2.53 -22.63 -4.85
C THR A 443 3.24 -21.30 -4.63
N PHE A 444 2.91 -20.28 -5.42
CA PHE A 444 3.47 -18.94 -5.26
C PHE A 444 3.14 -18.36 -3.87
N LEU A 445 1.90 -18.50 -3.42
CA LEU A 445 1.50 -18.02 -2.10
C LEU A 445 2.15 -18.79 -0.94
N ILE A 446 2.48 -20.10 -1.11
CA ILE A 446 3.11 -20.89 -0.05
C ILE A 446 4.63 -20.75 -0.09
N MET A 447 5.26 -20.90 -1.25
CA MET A 447 6.70 -21.10 -1.41
C MET A 447 7.40 -19.96 -2.19
N GLY A 448 6.64 -19.17 -2.94
CA GLY A 448 7.15 -18.05 -3.70
C GLY A 448 7.25 -16.77 -2.87
N GLY A 449 7.43 -15.63 -3.51
CA GLY A 449 7.51 -14.33 -2.88
C GLY A 449 7.91 -13.22 -3.84
N SER A 450 8.21 -12.06 -3.28
CA SER A 450 8.63 -10.88 -4.05
C SER A 450 9.86 -11.13 -4.94
N SER A 451 10.78 -12.02 -4.51
CA SER A 451 11.97 -12.39 -5.28
C SER A 451 11.66 -13.21 -6.55
N ASP A 452 10.48 -13.80 -6.67
CA ASP A 452 10.07 -14.60 -7.84
C ASP A 452 9.39 -13.77 -8.93
N VAL A 453 9.12 -12.50 -8.67
CA VAL A 453 8.55 -11.57 -9.65
C VAL A 453 9.57 -11.33 -10.75
N ASP A 454 9.23 -11.70 -11.98
CA ASP A 454 10.15 -11.66 -13.11
C ASP A 454 9.99 -10.39 -13.96
N MET A 455 8.74 -10.00 -14.22
CA MET A 455 8.40 -8.81 -14.99
C MET A 455 7.28 -8.03 -14.31
N VAL A 456 7.32 -6.70 -14.43
CA VAL A 456 6.23 -5.83 -13.99
C VAL A 456 5.93 -4.81 -15.07
N GLY A 457 4.65 -4.71 -15.42
CA GLY A 457 4.13 -3.70 -16.31
C GLY A 457 3.19 -2.75 -15.58
N VAL A 458 3.32 -1.45 -15.86
CA VAL A 458 2.39 -0.42 -15.40
C VAL A 458 2.03 0.47 -16.57
N ASP A 459 0.73 0.63 -16.80
CA ASP A 459 0.24 1.52 -17.84
C ASP A 459 0.82 1.19 -19.23
N GLY A 460 1.01 -0.11 -19.51
CA GLY A 460 1.59 -0.63 -20.74
C GLY A 460 3.12 -0.47 -20.90
N ARG A 461 3.82 -0.02 -19.86
CA ARG A 461 5.29 0.07 -19.80
C ARG A 461 5.86 -1.09 -19.03
N ILE A 462 6.91 -1.72 -19.52
CA ILE A 462 7.67 -2.74 -18.77
C ILE A 462 8.67 -2.03 -17.88
N LEU A 463 8.42 -1.97 -16.59
CA LEU A 463 9.24 -1.28 -15.59
C LEU A 463 10.24 -2.22 -14.91
N VAL A 464 9.89 -3.50 -14.80
CA VAL A 464 10.79 -4.57 -14.32
C VAL A 464 10.85 -5.64 -15.41
N GLU A 465 12.03 -6.11 -15.72
CA GLU A 465 12.25 -7.22 -16.66
C GLU A 465 13.44 -8.06 -16.20
N ASN A 466 13.31 -9.39 -16.24
CA ASN A 466 14.32 -10.31 -15.72
C ASN A 466 14.72 -9.99 -14.28
N ARG A 467 13.74 -9.64 -13.44
CA ARG A 467 13.91 -9.30 -12.03
C ARG A 467 14.74 -8.02 -11.79
N ALA A 468 14.91 -7.16 -12.76
CA ALA A 468 15.66 -5.91 -12.63
C ALA A 468 14.83 -4.72 -13.11
N LEU A 469 15.00 -3.57 -12.49
CA LEU A 469 14.39 -2.33 -12.95
C LEU A 469 15.00 -1.90 -14.28
N THR A 470 14.17 -1.51 -15.24
CA THR A 470 14.62 -1.17 -16.60
C THR A 470 15.14 0.27 -16.73
N PHE A 471 15.00 1.08 -15.69
CA PHE A 471 15.27 2.53 -15.71
C PHE A 471 16.05 3.04 -14.48
N ILE A 472 16.41 2.16 -13.54
CA ILE A 472 17.19 2.49 -12.34
C ILE A 472 18.45 1.63 -12.30
N ASP A 473 19.62 2.26 -12.05
CA ASP A 473 20.81 1.56 -11.58
C ASP A 473 20.62 1.19 -10.10
N GLU A 474 20.18 -0.06 -9.85
CA GLU A 474 19.87 -0.54 -8.51
C GLU A 474 21.06 -0.50 -7.55
N ALA A 475 22.28 -0.73 -8.06
CA ALA A 475 23.48 -0.69 -7.24
C ALA A 475 23.85 0.76 -6.85
N ALA A 476 23.72 1.70 -7.76
CA ALA A 476 23.92 3.12 -7.47
C ALA A 476 22.83 3.63 -6.50
N MET A 477 21.56 3.24 -6.71
CA MET A 477 20.45 3.59 -5.82
C MET A 477 20.69 3.07 -4.40
N SER A 478 21.13 1.82 -4.26
CA SER A 478 21.40 1.22 -2.94
C SER A 478 22.52 1.98 -2.21
N ARG A 479 23.60 2.34 -2.91
CA ARG A 479 24.68 3.15 -2.31
C ARG A 479 24.16 4.51 -1.85
N ALA A 480 23.46 5.23 -2.71
CA ALA A 480 22.92 6.55 -2.40
C ALA A 480 21.96 6.51 -1.20
N PHE A 481 21.10 5.48 -1.13
CA PHE A 481 20.18 5.29 -0.03
C PHE A 481 20.91 5.04 1.31
N VAL A 482 21.90 4.14 1.34
CA VAL A 482 22.69 3.85 2.55
C VAL A 482 23.45 5.09 3.03
N GLU A 483 24.05 5.84 2.11
CA GLU A 483 24.73 7.10 2.43
C GLU A 483 23.73 8.15 2.97
N GLY A 484 22.54 8.24 2.37
CA GLY A 484 21.48 9.13 2.83
C GLY A 484 20.99 8.80 4.24
N VAL A 485 20.74 7.53 4.53
CA VAL A 485 20.33 7.06 5.87
C VAL A 485 21.41 7.39 6.91
N ARG A 486 22.68 7.05 6.63
CA ARG A 486 23.80 7.35 7.53
C ARG A 486 24.00 8.86 7.74
N GLY A 487 23.88 9.63 6.65
CA GLY A 487 24.00 11.09 6.72
C GLY A 487 22.90 11.73 7.57
N LEU A 488 21.65 11.23 7.47
CA LEU A 488 20.55 11.70 8.30
C LEU A 488 20.75 11.31 9.77
N ALA A 489 21.13 10.07 10.07
CA ALA A 489 21.42 9.61 11.43
C ALA A 489 22.51 10.50 12.08
N ALA A 490 23.63 10.73 11.39
CA ALA A 490 24.70 11.62 11.89
C ALA A 490 24.22 13.06 12.10
N HIS A 491 23.32 13.59 11.24
CA HIS A 491 22.75 14.94 11.41
C HIS A 491 21.84 15.02 12.65
N LEU A 492 21.17 13.95 12.99
CA LEU A 492 20.32 13.83 14.18
C LEU A 492 21.13 13.54 15.46
N GLY A 493 22.45 13.41 15.36
CA GLY A 493 23.34 13.16 16.50
C GLY A 493 23.31 11.72 17.01
N MET A 494 22.99 10.79 16.12
CA MET A 494 22.86 9.36 16.39
C MET A 494 24.05 8.57 15.86
#